data_fd448dba652fdd650109da15ce6b3a97
#
_entry.id   fd448dba652fdd650109da15ce6b3a97
#
_cell.length_a   1.000
_cell.length_b   1.000
_cell.length_c   1.000
_cell.angle_alpha   90.00
_cell.angle_beta   90.00
_cell.angle_gamma   90.00
#
_symmetry.space_group_name_H-M   'P 1'
#
loop_
_entity.id
_entity.type
_entity.pdbx_description
1 polymer ?
#
loop_
_entity_poly.entity_id
_entity_poly.type
_entity_poly.pdbx_seq_one_letter_code
_entity_poly.pdbx_strand_id
1 'polypeptide(L)'
;TTLVGRRPHRLVVIGDGPLFAGLRERAPAHVTFTGALDRASVREWMRRAHVLVLPTKPTQGRQEAAGLVLLEAQACGVPVVAYSTGGTPEMIAPGASMLTRERSPQSLARSLDEALAWSQDERADRGAQCRAWVDKERSLRASTEQLRAIYADLTP
;
A
#
# COMPACT_ATOMS: atom_id res chain seq x y z
N THR A 1 -7.33 -16.75 7.08
CA THR A 1 -7.83 -17.30 8.37
C THR A 1 -7.15 -16.67 9.60
N THR A 2 -6.09 -15.90 9.45
CA THR A 2 -5.29 -15.40 10.59
C THR A 2 -5.75 -14.01 11.07
N LEU A 3 -6.43 -13.24 10.22
CA LEU A 3 -7.05 -11.93 10.57
C LEU A 3 -8.45 -12.08 11.17
N VAL A 4 -9.01 -13.28 11.08
CA VAL A 4 -10.39 -13.55 11.46
C VAL A 4 -10.50 -13.64 12.97
N GLY A 5 -11.10 -12.66 13.61
CA GLY A 5 -11.60 -12.79 14.95
C GLY A 5 -11.33 -11.63 15.90
N ARG A 6 -10.54 -10.64 15.51
CA ARG A 6 -10.23 -9.53 16.43
C ARG A 6 -11.02 -8.25 16.18
N ARG A 7 -11.28 -7.90 14.91
CA ARG A 7 -12.06 -6.71 14.55
C ARG A 7 -12.91 -6.95 13.31
N PRO A 8 -14.15 -6.46 13.25
CA PRO A 8 -14.93 -6.44 12.01
C PRO A 8 -14.19 -5.64 10.93
N HIS A 9 -13.99 -6.25 9.77
CA HIS A 9 -13.33 -5.59 8.64
C HIS A 9 -13.94 -6.06 7.32
N ARG A 10 -13.76 -5.26 6.28
CA ARG A 10 -14.02 -5.63 4.89
C ARG A 10 -12.71 -5.58 4.12
N LEU A 11 -12.48 -6.58 3.30
CA LEU A 11 -11.36 -6.61 2.38
C LEU A 11 -11.88 -6.46 0.95
N VAL A 12 -11.31 -5.53 0.20
CA VAL A 12 -11.57 -5.39 -1.23
C VAL A 12 -10.31 -5.77 -1.99
N VAL A 13 -10.44 -6.75 -2.87
CA VAL A 13 -9.36 -7.21 -3.75
C VAL A 13 -9.64 -6.68 -5.15
N ILE A 14 -8.78 -5.78 -5.61
CA ILE A 14 -8.88 -5.14 -6.92
C ILE A 14 -7.83 -5.74 -7.83
N GLY A 15 -8.24 -6.16 -9.00
CA GLY A 15 -7.37 -6.77 -9.98
C GLY A 15 -7.90 -8.10 -10.47
N ASP A 16 -7.22 -8.63 -11.47
CA ASP A 16 -7.52 -9.89 -12.12
C ASP A 16 -6.23 -10.69 -12.30
N GLY A 17 -6.35 -11.98 -12.48
CA GLY A 17 -5.21 -12.87 -12.69
C GLY A 17 -5.59 -14.34 -12.59
N PRO A 18 -4.62 -15.23 -12.83
CA PRO A 18 -4.89 -16.68 -12.87
C PRO A 18 -5.51 -17.27 -11.60
N LEU A 19 -5.29 -16.63 -10.46
CA LEU A 19 -5.81 -17.10 -9.16
C LEU A 19 -7.17 -16.50 -8.79
N PHE A 20 -7.68 -15.53 -9.57
CA PHE A 20 -8.88 -14.76 -9.25
C PHE A 20 -10.10 -15.67 -8.95
N ALA A 21 -10.44 -16.56 -9.86
CA ALA A 21 -11.62 -17.44 -9.73
C ALA A 21 -11.53 -18.32 -8.48
N GLY A 22 -10.42 -19.01 -8.28
CA GLY A 22 -10.23 -19.91 -7.15
C GLY A 22 -10.11 -19.21 -5.79
N LEU A 23 -9.63 -17.96 -5.76
CA LEU A 23 -9.61 -17.15 -4.55
C LEU A 23 -11.01 -16.64 -4.21
N ARG A 24 -11.76 -16.17 -5.20
CA ARG A 24 -13.13 -15.68 -5.05
C ARG A 24 -14.08 -16.78 -4.54
N GLU A 25 -13.97 -17.97 -5.10
CA GLU A 25 -14.79 -19.12 -4.69
C GLU A 25 -14.63 -19.50 -3.21
N ARG A 26 -13.40 -19.36 -2.69
CA ARG A 26 -13.06 -19.72 -1.30
C ARG A 26 -13.09 -18.55 -0.33
N ALA A 27 -13.45 -17.37 -0.82
CA ALA A 27 -13.41 -16.15 -0.01
C ALA A 27 -14.59 -16.11 0.97
N PRO A 28 -14.36 -15.70 2.22
CA PRO A 28 -15.45 -15.47 3.16
C PRO A 28 -16.25 -14.21 2.77
N ALA A 29 -17.48 -14.10 3.29
CA ALA A 29 -18.46 -13.08 2.89
C ALA A 29 -17.98 -11.62 3.07
N HIS A 30 -16.99 -11.36 3.94
CA HIS A 30 -16.43 -10.02 4.15
C HIS A 30 -15.37 -9.62 3.13
N VAL A 31 -15.06 -10.47 2.15
CA VAL A 31 -14.09 -10.22 1.07
C VAL A 31 -14.81 -9.99 -0.24
N THR A 32 -14.57 -8.85 -0.86
CA THR A 32 -15.12 -8.49 -2.16
C THR A 32 -14.03 -8.52 -3.22
N PHE A 33 -14.30 -9.17 -4.34
CA PHE A 33 -13.42 -9.18 -5.52
C PHE A 33 -14.07 -8.36 -6.62
N THR A 34 -13.38 -7.35 -7.12
CA THR A 34 -13.91 -6.44 -8.15
C THR A 34 -13.53 -6.83 -9.56
N GLY A 35 -12.51 -7.67 -9.74
CA GLY A 35 -11.83 -7.80 -11.03
C GLY A 35 -10.97 -6.59 -11.34
N ALA A 36 -10.54 -6.46 -12.59
CA ALA A 36 -9.82 -5.29 -13.07
C ALA A 36 -10.73 -4.06 -13.09
N LEU A 37 -10.21 -2.93 -12.67
CA LEU A 37 -10.89 -1.64 -12.66
C LEU A 37 -10.05 -0.59 -13.40
N ASP A 38 -10.69 0.43 -13.92
CA ASP A 38 -10.02 1.61 -14.44
C ASP A 38 -9.36 2.45 -13.33
N ARG A 39 -8.46 3.35 -13.73
CA ARG A 39 -7.70 4.20 -12.79
C ARG A 39 -8.59 5.08 -11.91
N ALA A 40 -9.70 5.57 -12.44
CA ALA A 40 -10.61 6.44 -11.69
C ALA A 40 -11.31 5.64 -10.59
N SER A 41 -11.80 4.46 -10.92
CA SER A 41 -12.44 3.52 -9.98
C SER A 41 -11.45 3.03 -8.91
N VAL A 42 -10.22 2.67 -9.28
CA VAL A 42 -9.17 2.29 -8.30
C VAL A 42 -8.92 3.44 -7.32
N ARG A 43 -8.77 4.67 -7.80
CA ARG A 43 -8.57 5.86 -6.96
C ARG A 43 -9.74 6.09 -6.01
N GLU A 44 -10.97 5.88 -6.47
CA GLU A 44 -12.16 6.02 -5.62
C GLU A 44 -12.18 4.98 -4.50
N TRP A 45 -11.83 3.73 -4.79
CA TRP A 45 -11.67 2.70 -3.79
C TRP A 45 -10.55 3.04 -2.78
N MET A 46 -9.41 3.55 -3.25
CA MET A 46 -8.34 4.00 -2.36
C MET A 46 -8.84 5.06 -1.39
N ARG A 47 -9.52 6.11 -1.87
CA ARG A 47 -10.04 7.20 -1.02
C ARG A 47 -11.01 6.75 0.06
N ARG A 48 -11.68 5.62 -0.14
CA ARG A 48 -12.62 5.03 0.82
C ARG A 48 -11.96 4.01 1.75
N ALA A 49 -10.74 3.60 1.47
CA ALA A 49 -10.03 2.64 2.29
C ALA A 49 -9.47 3.27 3.57
N HIS A 50 -9.43 2.51 4.65
CA HIS A 50 -8.74 2.88 5.88
C HIS A 50 -7.24 2.61 5.78
N VAL A 51 -6.87 1.59 5.03
CA VAL A 51 -5.49 1.14 4.83
C VAL A 51 -5.39 0.39 3.50
N LEU A 52 -4.31 0.58 2.77
CA LEU A 52 -3.97 -0.28 1.63
C LEU A 52 -2.99 -1.36 2.07
N VAL A 53 -3.15 -2.56 1.56
CA VAL A 53 -2.30 -3.71 1.89
C VAL A 53 -1.57 -4.20 0.65
N LEU A 54 -0.24 -4.29 0.72
CA LEU A 54 0.58 -4.88 -0.35
C LEU A 54 1.44 -6.03 0.20
N PRO A 55 0.95 -7.27 0.15
CA PRO A 55 1.65 -8.44 0.68
C PRO A 55 2.54 -9.14 -0.37
N THR A 56 3.21 -8.38 -1.23
CA THR A 56 4.05 -8.95 -2.30
C THR A 56 5.21 -9.73 -1.71
N LYS A 57 5.35 -10.99 -2.15
CA LYS A 57 6.46 -11.87 -1.80
C LYS A 57 7.38 -12.06 -3.00
N PRO A 58 8.69 -12.12 -2.81
CA PRO A 58 9.61 -12.53 -3.87
C PRO A 58 9.28 -13.94 -4.35
N THR A 59 9.25 -14.14 -5.66
CA THR A 59 9.05 -15.46 -6.27
C THR A 59 10.05 -15.65 -7.42
N GLN A 60 10.73 -16.78 -7.47
CA GLN A 60 11.61 -17.17 -8.59
C GLN A 60 12.51 -16.03 -9.12
N GLY A 61 13.19 -15.32 -8.22
CA GLY A 61 14.08 -14.20 -8.59
C GLY A 61 13.38 -12.87 -8.91
N ARG A 62 12.05 -12.81 -8.84
CA ARG A 62 11.28 -11.56 -9.02
C ARG A 62 10.97 -10.96 -7.66
N GLN A 63 11.23 -9.67 -7.52
CA GLN A 63 10.86 -8.86 -6.35
C GLN A 63 10.00 -7.69 -6.79
N GLU A 64 9.29 -7.09 -5.83
CA GLU A 64 8.61 -5.82 -6.06
C GLU A 64 9.66 -4.75 -6.38
N ALA A 65 9.58 -4.18 -7.57
CA ALA A 65 10.56 -3.18 -7.99
C ALA A 65 10.37 -1.85 -7.25
N ALA A 66 9.16 -1.35 -7.23
CA ALA A 66 8.86 -0.05 -6.62
C ALA A 66 7.52 -0.02 -5.88
N GLY A 67 6.54 -0.85 -6.23
CA GLY A 67 5.22 -0.82 -5.59
C GLY A 67 4.50 0.52 -5.75
N LEU A 68 4.39 1.04 -6.97
CA LEU A 68 3.79 2.35 -7.25
C LEU A 68 2.40 2.52 -6.63
N VAL A 69 1.64 1.45 -6.48
CA VAL A 69 0.33 1.46 -5.81
C VAL A 69 0.42 1.96 -4.36
N LEU A 70 1.57 1.83 -3.71
CA LEU A 70 1.81 2.37 -2.37
C LEU A 70 1.85 3.90 -2.39
N LEU A 71 2.51 4.48 -3.40
CA LEU A 71 2.53 5.94 -3.58
C LEU A 71 1.15 6.48 -3.95
N GLU A 72 0.42 5.77 -4.82
CA GLU A 72 -0.94 6.13 -5.23
C GLU A 72 -1.91 6.17 -4.03
N ALA A 73 -1.85 5.18 -3.16
CA ALA A 73 -2.67 5.15 -1.94
C ALA A 73 -2.29 6.29 -0.98
N GLN A 74 -1.00 6.48 -0.72
CA GLN A 74 -0.50 7.54 0.17
C GLN A 74 -0.81 8.93 -0.38
N ALA A 75 -0.73 9.14 -1.70
CA ALA A 75 -1.18 10.38 -2.36
C ALA A 75 -2.69 10.62 -2.16
N CYS A 76 -3.49 9.56 -2.05
CA CYS A 76 -4.90 9.64 -1.68
C CYS A 76 -5.12 9.87 -0.17
N GLY A 77 -4.07 9.94 0.63
CA GLY A 77 -4.14 10.09 2.09
C GLY A 77 -4.48 8.79 2.80
N VAL A 78 -4.11 7.64 2.23
CA VAL A 78 -4.36 6.32 2.79
C VAL A 78 -3.04 5.71 3.25
N PRO A 79 -2.86 5.45 4.54
CA PRO A 79 -1.70 4.72 5.04
C PRO A 79 -1.62 3.32 4.44
N VAL A 80 -0.42 2.77 4.40
CA VAL A 80 -0.20 1.45 3.82
C VAL A 80 0.41 0.47 4.83
N VAL A 81 0.10 -0.82 4.65
CA VAL A 81 0.76 -1.94 5.34
C VAL A 81 1.34 -2.86 4.27
N ALA A 82 2.64 -3.08 4.28
CA ALA A 82 3.29 -3.89 3.27
C ALA A 82 4.41 -4.77 3.85
N TYR A 83 4.80 -5.80 3.11
CA TYR A 83 6.03 -6.52 3.41
C TYR A 83 7.25 -5.67 3.01
N SER A 84 8.28 -5.69 3.87
CA SER A 84 9.59 -5.12 3.53
C SER A 84 10.29 -6.02 2.50
N THR A 85 10.12 -5.69 1.22
CA THR A 85 10.69 -6.48 0.10
C THR A 85 11.01 -5.57 -1.09
N GLY A 86 12.12 -5.84 -1.78
CA GLY A 86 12.56 -5.04 -2.93
C GLY A 86 12.60 -3.55 -2.62
N GLY A 87 12.06 -2.73 -3.51
CA GLY A 87 11.95 -1.27 -3.36
C GLY A 87 10.84 -0.78 -2.45
N THR A 88 10.01 -1.67 -1.87
CA THR A 88 8.89 -1.28 -1.01
C THR A 88 9.27 -0.32 0.13
N PRO A 89 10.42 -0.49 0.84
CA PRO A 89 10.78 0.42 1.93
C PRO A 89 10.96 1.88 1.49
N GLU A 90 11.37 2.10 0.24
CA GLU A 90 11.58 3.44 -0.31
C GLU A 90 10.28 4.14 -0.73
N MET A 91 9.18 3.37 -0.82
CA MET A 91 7.87 3.83 -1.29
C MET A 91 6.88 4.08 -0.16
N ILE A 92 7.35 4.10 1.09
CA ILE A 92 6.48 4.23 2.26
C ILE A 92 6.87 5.45 3.09
N ALA A 93 5.86 6.27 3.43
CA ALA A 93 6.01 7.41 4.33
C ALA A 93 6.41 6.93 5.74
N PRO A 94 7.61 7.31 6.23
CA PRO A 94 8.08 6.89 7.54
C PRO A 94 7.14 7.35 8.67
N GLY A 95 6.85 6.46 9.62
CA GLY A 95 6.00 6.75 10.78
C GLY A 95 4.50 6.80 10.50
N ALA A 96 4.08 7.09 9.27
CA ALA A 96 2.67 7.14 8.90
C ALA A 96 2.12 5.81 8.41
N SER A 97 2.97 4.99 7.80
CA SER A 97 2.67 3.68 7.22
C SER A 97 3.52 2.59 7.89
N MET A 98 3.23 1.32 7.60
CA MET A 98 3.83 0.19 8.30
C MET A 98 4.49 -0.80 7.36
N LEU A 99 5.73 -1.18 7.69
CA LEU A 99 6.45 -2.27 7.04
C LEU A 99 6.58 -3.47 7.98
N THR A 100 6.22 -4.64 7.52
CA THR A 100 6.49 -5.87 8.24
C THR A 100 7.80 -6.49 7.75
N ARG A 101 8.74 -6.73 8.65
CA ARG A 101 10.03 -7.37 8.30
C ARG A 101 9.86 -8.84 7.98
N GLU A 102 9.05 -9.53 8.78
CA GLU A 102 8.69 -10.92 8.51
C GLU A 102 7.64 -10.98 7.40
N ARG A 103 7.88 -11.78 6.39
CA ARG A 103 6.96 -12.02 5.27
C ARG A 103 6.01 -13.18 5.57
N SER A 104 5.37 -13.11 6.74
CA SER A 104 4.41 -14.12 7.22
C SER A 104 2.99 -13.56 7.31
N PRO A 105 1.97 -14.38 7.11
CA PRO A 105 0.58 -13.97 7.33
C PRO A 105 0.33 -13.45 8.75
N GLN A 106 1.02 -14.01 9.74
CA GLN A 106 0.90 -13.63 11.15
C GLN A 106 1.44 -12.21 11.41
N SER A 107 2.59 -11.89 10.82
CA SER A 107 3.19 -10.57 10.92
C SER A 107 2.30 -9.51 10.24
N LEU A 108 1.81 -9.81 9.03
CA LEU A 108 0.89 -8.93 8.33
C LEU A 108 -0.40 -8.71 9.11
N ALA A 109 -0.95 -9.77 9.71
CA ALA A 109 -2.17 -9.70 10.51
C ALA A 109 -2.00 -8.78 11.73
N ARG A 110 -0.86 -8.85 12.44
CA ARG A 110 -0.57 -7.95 13.57
C ARG A 110 -0.54 -6.49 13.14
N SER A 111 0.16 -6.18 12.04
CA SER A 111 0.22 -4.82 11.52
C SER A 111 -1.14 -4.30 11.05
N LEU A 112 -1.96 -5.16 10.47
CA LEU A 112 -3.33 -4.80 10.08
C LEU A 112 -4.24 -4.60 11.29
N ASP A 113 -4.15 -5.44 12.33
CA ASP A 113 -4.89 -5.26 13.57
C ASP A 113 -4.55 -3.92 14.23
N GLU A 114 -3.28 -3.52 14.22
CA GLU A 114 -2.82 -2.23 14.70
C GLU A 114 -3.39 -1.08 13.84
N ALA A 115 -3.28 -1.16 12.53
CA ALA A 115 -3.80 -0.14 11.62
C ALA A 115 -5.33 0.01 11.71
N LEU A 116 -6.04 -1.07 11.89
CA LEU A 116 -7.49 -1.07 12.07
C LEU A 116 -7.93 -0.58 13.47
N ALA A 117 -7.00 -0.52 14.41
CA ALA A 117 -7.25 0.03 15.76
C ALA A 117 -7.15 1.55 15.82
N TRP A 118 -6.52 2.20 14.84
CA TRP A 118 -6.40 3.65 14.82
C TRP A 118 -7.77 4.33 14.88
N SER A 119 -7.88 5.36 15.69
CA SER A 119 -9.04 6.25 15.72
C SER A 119 -9.22 6.98 14.38
N GLN A 120 -10.34 7.65 14.21
CA GLN A 120 -10.57 8.46 13.00
C GLN A 120 -9.53 9.58 12.87
N ASP A 121 -9.19 10.23 13.99
CA ASP A 121 -8.22 11.33 14.01
C ASP A 121 -6.80 10.82 13.69
N GLU A 122 -6.38 9.71 14.31
CA GLU A 122 -5.09 9.08 14.00
C GLU A 122 -4.97 8.69 12.52
N ARG A 123 -6.05 8.18 11.91
CA ARG A 123 -6.06 7.87 10.48
C ARG A 123 -5.97 9.12 9.61
N ALA A 124 -6.68 10.19 10.00
CA ALA A 124 -6.65 11.46 9.30
C ALA A 124 -5.25 12.09 9.33
N ASP A 125 -4.61 12.09 10.50
CA ASP A 125 -3.25 12.60 10.69
C ASP A 125 -2.22 11.79 9.88
N ARG A 126 -2.27 10.47 9.96
CA ARG A 126 -1.40 9.59 9.18
C ARG A 126 -1.63 9.76 7.68
N GLY A 127 -2.87 9.89 7.26
CA GLY A 127 -3.21 10.16 5.87
C GLY A 127 -2.66 11.50 5.36
N ALA A 128 -2.72 12.55 6.17
CA ALA A 128 -2.13 13.85 5.87
C ALA A 128 -0.60 13.76 5.76
N GLN A 129 0.05 13.06 6.69
CA GLN A 129 1.50 12.81 6.66
C GLN A 129 1.91 12.02 5.41
N CYS A 130 1.17 10.96 5.04
CA CYS A 130 1.40 10.19 3.82
C CYS A 130 1.37 11.07 2.58
N ARG A 131 0.33 11.89 2.44
CA ARG A 131 0.16 12.79 1.30
C ARG A 131 1.28 13.84 1.22
N ALA A 132 1.59 14.47 2.33
CA ALA A 132 2.66 15.48 2.40
C ALA A 132 4.02 14.88 2.03
N TRP A 133 4.30 13.66 2.51
CA TRP A 133 5.54 12.96 2.17
C TRP A 133 5.62 12.61 0.68
N VAL A 134 4.55 12.08 0.08
CA VAL A 134 4.53 11.77 -1.36
C VAL A 134 4.71 13.04 -2.18
N ASP A 135 4.03 14.13 -1.85
CA ASP A 135 4.17 15.40 -2.58
C ASP A 135 5.61 15.92 -2.52
N LYS A 136 6.21 15.88 -1.34
CA LYS A 136 7.57 16.40 -1.12
C LYS A 136 8.67 15.50 -1.69
N GLU A 137 8.58 14.17 -1.51
CA GLU A 137 9.71 13.26 -1.73
C GLU A 137 9.56 12.39 -3.00
N ARG A 138 8.33 12.19 -3.49
CA ARG A 138 8.03 11.19 -4.52
C ARG A 138 7.13 11.72 -5.66
N SER A 139 6.78 13.00 -5.66
CA SER A 139 6.06 13.61 -6.77
C SER A 139 6.95 13.72 -8.02
N LEU A 140 6.33 13.84 -9.19
CA LEU A 140 7.08 14.09 -10.44
C LEU A 140 7.92 15.35 -10.34
N ARG A 141 7.43 16.39 -9.66
CA ARG A 141 8.19 17.63 -9.40
C ARG A 141 9.43 17.33 -8.58
N ALA A 142 9.30 16.68 -7.44
CA ALA A 142 10.42 16.32 -6.57
C ALA A 142 11.46 15.45 -7.31
N SER A 143 11.01 14.46 -8.05
CA SER A 143 11.90 13.59 -8.85
C SER A 143 12.62 14.37 -9.95
N THR A 144 11.94 15.33 -10.60
CA THR A 144 12.55 16.17 -11.62
C THR A 144 13.59 17.11 -11.03
N GLU A 145 13.31 17.71 -9.87
CA GLU A 145 14.25 18.58 -9.16
C GLU A 145 15.52 17.81 -8.72
N GLN A 146 15.34 16.61 -8.16
CA GLN A 146 16.47 15.73 -7.81
C GLN A 146 17.32 15.37 -9.03
N LEU A 147 16.67 14.99 -10.13
CA LEU A 147 17.38 14.65 -11.37
C LEU A 147 18.14 15.85 -11.94
N ARG A 148 17.54 17.05 -11.92
CA ARG A 148 18.23 18.29 -12.35
C ARG A 148 19.45 18.60 -11.51
N ALA A 149 19.37 18.42 -10.19
CA ALA A 149 20.52 18.60 -9.30
C ALA A 149 21.67 17.65 -9.66
N ILE A 150 21.37 16.37 -9.89
CA ILE A 150 22.38 15.38 -10.32
C ILE A 150 23.05 15.82 -11.63
N TYR A 151 22.27 16.27 -12.61
CA TYR A 151 22.85 16.73 -13.89
C TYR A 151 23.68 18.01 -13.74
N ALA A 152 23.28 18.92 -12.87
CA ALA A 152 24.05 20.14 -12.62
C ALA A 152 25.43 19.84 -12.02
N ASP A 153 25.51 18.84 -11.13
CA ASP A 153 26.78 18.41 -10.54
C ASP A 153 27.71 17.67 -11.52
N LEU A 154 27.18 17.18 -12.64
CA LEU A 154 27.92 16.46 -13.66
C LEU A 154 28.40 17.37 -14.82
N THR A 155 27.91 18.61 -14.87
CA THR A 155 28.25 19.57 -15.92
C THR A 155 29.32 20.54 -15.38
N PRO A 156 30.57 20.54 -15.92
CA PRO A 156 31.61 21.44 -15.50
C PRO A 156 31.29 22.91 -15.81
#